data_d15794fec996dea5bad699c1a5a557cb
#
_entry.id   d15794fec996dea5bad699c1a5a557cb
#
_cell.length_a   1.000
_cell.length_b   1.000
_cell.length_c   1.000
_cell.angle_alpha   90.00
_cell.angle_beta   90.00
_cell.angle_gamma   90.00
#
_symmetry.space_group_name_H-M   'P 1'
#
loop_
_entity.id
_entity.type
_entity.pdbx_description
1 polymer ?
#
loop_
_entity_poly.entity_id
_entity_poly.type
_entity_poly.pdbx_seq_one_letter_code
_entity_poly.pdbx_strand_id
1 'polypeptide(L)'
;KEGLSVLEYFISTHGARKGLADTALKTADAGYLTRRLVDVAQDVIINEEDCGTLRGLTATAIKRNDDVVQTLYDRILGRVALNDVIHPLTGEVICKAGEEITEAIAEAIEKSPLESVEIRSVLTCEARRGVCAKCYGRNLATARMVQKGEVVGVIAAQSIGEPGTQLTLRTFHVGGVAGGSAVETNVVS
;
A
#
# COMPACT_ATOMS: atom_id res chain seq x y z
N LYS A 1 -8.01 29.92 33.10
CA LYS A 1 -7.38 28.61 32.85
C LYS A 1 -6.55 28.30 34.08
N GLU A 2 -7.03 27.42 34.93
CA GLU A 2 -6.28 26.92 36.07
C GLU A 2 -5.22 25.98 35.55
N GLY A 3 -3.97 26.14 36.01
CA GLY A 3 -2.86 25.23 35.73
C GLY A 3 -2.96 23.94 36.58
N LEU A 4 -2.10 23.00 36.31
CA LEU A 4 -1.96 21.78 37.10
C LEU A 4 -1.41 22.11 38.51
N SER A 5 -1.94 21.45 39.51
CA SER A 5 -1.32 21.43 40.84
C SER A 5 0.03 20.68 40.81
N VAL A 6 0.88 20.94 41.82
CA VAL A 6 2.19 20.26 41.91
C VAL A 6 2.05 18.73 41.94
N LEU A 7 1.04 18.24 42.63
CA LEU A 7 0.77 16.79 42.69
C LEU A 7 0.33 16.23 41.33
N GLU A 8 -0.55 16.90 40.64
CA GLU A 8 -1.02 16.51 39.31
C GLU A 8 0.13 16.53 38.29
N TYR A 9 1.01 17.54 38.36
CA TYR A 9 2.21 17.59 37.53
C TYR A 9 3.13 16.39 37.81
N PHE A 10 3.36 16.06 39.08
CA PHE A 10 4.18 14.91 39.47
C PHE A 10 3.60 13.59 38.95
N ILE A 11 2.29 13.38 39.05
CA ILE A 11 1.60 12.20 38.52
C ILE A 11 1.72 12.15 36.98
N SER A 12 1.55 13.30 36.29
CA SER A 12 1.66 13.37 34.84
C SER A 12 3.05 12.98 34.32
N THR A 13 4.12 13.26 35.09
CA THR A 13 5.49 12.88 34.73
C THR A 13 5.71 11.36 34.69
N HIS A 14 4.98 10.60 35.51
CA HIS A 14 5.02 9.13 35.45
C HIS A 14 4.46 8.60 34.12
N GLY A 15 3.34 9.16 33.68
CA GLY A 15 2.77 8.85 32.36
C GLY A 15 3.71 9.19 31.20
N ALA A 16 4.35 10.35 31.27
CA ALA A 16 5.32 10.77 30.25
C ALA A 16 6.55 9.83 30.21
N ARG A 17 7.09 9.46 31.39
CA ARG A 17 8.24 8.53 31.48
C ARG A 17 7.88 7.15 30.94
N LYS A 18 6.71 6.62 31.29
CA LYS A 18 6.21 5.35 30.75
C LYS A 18 6.05 5.40 29.22
N GLY A 19 5.45 6.47 28.71
CA GLY A 19 5.30 6.69 27.28
C GLY A 19 6.64 6.74 26.53
N LEU A 20 7.68 7.38 27.10
CA LEU A 20 9.03 7.39 26.53
C LEU A 20 9.63 5.99 26.47
N ALA A 21 9.52 5.21 27.56
CA ALA A 21 10.02 3.84 27.61
C ALA A 21 9.29 2.94 26.61
N ASP A 22 7.97 3.02 26.54
CA ASP A 22 7.15 2.25 25.57
C ASP A 22 7.50 2.60 24.12
N THR A 23 7.76 3.88 23.83
CA THR A 23 8.18 4.33 22.49
C THR A 23 9.54 3.74 22.11
N ALA A 24 10.51 3.74 23.04
CA ALA A 24 11.83 3.18 22.78
C ALA A 24 11.75 1.67 22.47
N LEU A 25 10.96 0.91 23.22
CA LEU A 25 10.76 -0.53 23.00
C LEU A 25 10.06 -0.80 21.67
N LYS A 26 8.98 -0.09 21.37
CA LYS A 26 8.25 -0.25 20.10
C LYS A 26 9.08 0.13 18.88
N THR A 27 9.97 1.10 19.01
CA THR A 27 10.92 1.47 17.92
C THR A 27 11.86 0.31 17.62
N ALA A 28 12.37 -0.37 18.63
CA ALA A 28 13.19 -1.56 18.45
C ALA A 28 12.43 -2.69 17.77
N ASP A 29 11.18 -2.95 18.16
CA ASP A 29 10.31 -3.95 17.54
C ASP A 29 10.02 -3.63 16.07
N ALA A 30 9.74 -2.38 15.74
CA ALA A 30 9.53 -1.92 14.36
C ALA A 30 10.78 -2.11 13.51
N GLY A 31 11.96 -1.80 14.05
CA GLY A 31 13.24 -2.02 13.38
C GLY A 31 13.53 -3.50 13.14
N TYR A 32 13.25 -4.34 14.12
CA TYR A 32 13.39 -5.79 13.97
C TYR A 32 12.44 -6.38 12.94
N LEU A 33 11.18 -5.93 12.93
CA LEU A 33 10.19 -6.34 11.93
C LEU A 33 10.67 -5.96 10.51
N THR A 34 11.14 -4.72 10.32
CA THR A 34 11.65 -4.25 9.04
C THR A 34 12.81 -5.11 8.55
N ARG A 35 13.77 -5.42 9.43
CA ARG A 35 14.90 -6.29 9.10
C ARG A 35 14.43 -7.67 8.64
N ARG A 36 13.50 -8.29 9.37
CA ARG A 36 12.96 -9.60 8.98
C ARG A 36 12.22 -9.56 7.66
N LEU A 37 11.46 -8.49 7.40
CA LEU A 37 10.80 -8.32 6.10
C LEU A 37 11.81 -8.21 4.96
N VAL A 38 12.89 -7.45 5.15
CA VAL A 38 13.96 -7.35 4.15
C VAL A 38 14.65 -8.70 3.94
N ASP A 39 14.98 -9.42 4.99
CA ASP A 39 15.64 -10.74 4.90
C ASP A 39 14.81 -11.75 4.10
N VAL A 40 13.47 -11.72 4.24
CA VAL A 40 12.56 -12.60 3.50
C VAL A 40 12.34 -12.13 2.06
N ALA A 41 12.25 -10.80 1.85
CA ALA A 41 11.86 -10.21 0.57
C ALA A 41 13.04 -9.90 -0.36
N GLN A 42 14.29 -10.00 0.10
CA GLN A 42 15.47 -9.64 -0.70
C GLN A 42 15.61 -10.46 -2.00
N ASP A 43 15.09 -11.68 -2.01
CA ASP A 43 15.15 -12.56 -3.18
C ASP A 43 14.06 -12.28 -4.22
N VAL A 44 13.12 -11.36 -3.90
CA VAL A 44 12.06 -10.95 -4.84
C VAL A 44 12.60 -9.88 -5.78
N ILE A 45 13.09 -10.34 -6.92
CA ILE A 45 13.72 -9.53 -7.96
C ILE A 45 12.94 -9.69 -9.26
N ILE A 46 12.96 -8.69 -10.13
CA ILE A 46 12.41 -8.80 -11.48
C ILE A 46 13.36 -9.64 -12.33
N ASN A 47 12.99 -10.89 -12.59
CA ASN A 47 13.85 -11.85 -13.32
C ASN A 47 13.49 -11.97 -14.79
N GLU A 48 12.26 -11.76 -15.17
CA GLU A 48 11.76 -11.91 -16.54
C GLU A 48 10.79 -10.79 -16.92
N GLU A 49 10.59 -10.57 -18.20
CA GLU A 49 9.70 -9.53 -18.67
C GLU A 49 8.23 -9.95 -18.56
N ASP A 50 7.94 -11.18 -18.95
CA ASP A 50 6.58 -11.71 -18.97
C ASP A 50 6.55 -13.19 -18.58
N CYS A 51 5.75 -13.54 -17.58
CA CYS A 51 5.55 -14.93 -17.18
C CYS A 51 4.45 -15.65 -17.97
N GLY A 52 3.72 -14.95 -18.83
CA GLY A 52 2.65 -15.51 -19.65
C GLY A 52 1.40 -15.97 -18.89
N THR A 53 1.23 -15.56 -17.63
CA THR A 53 0.06 -15.96 -16.85
C THR A 53 -1.26 -15.44 -17.45
N LEU A 54 -2.29 -16.27 -17.40
CA LEU A 54 -3.67 -15.92 -17.75
C LEU A 54 -4.48 -15.52 -16.52
N ARG A 55 -3.85 -15.47 -15.35
CA ARG A 55 -4.50 -15.09 -14.09
C ARG A 55 -4.20 -13.63 -13.77
N GLY A 56 -5.21 -12.94 -13.28
CA GLY A 56 -5.10 -11.54 -12.85
C GLY A 56 -6.01 -11.26 -11.68
N LEU A 57 -6.13 -9.99 -11.36
CA LEU A 57 -7.04 -9.48 -10.36
C LEU A 57 -8.02 -8.51 -11.02
N THR A 58 -9.27 -8.59 -10.61
CA THR A 58 -10.29 -7.61 -11.01
C THR A 58 -10.15 -6.37 -10.13
N ALA A 59 -9.77 -5.25 -10.72
CA ALA A 59 -9.71 -3.96 -10.05
C ALA A 59 -11.06 -3.26 -10.16
N THR A 60 -11.59 -2.82 -9.02
CA THR A 60 -12.82 -2.01 -8.91
C THR A 60 -12.53 -0.80 -8.02
N ALA A 61 -13.33 0.26 -8.12
CA ALA A 61 -13.25 1.37 -7.19
C ALA A 61 -13.57 0.89 -5.75
N ILE A 62 -12.80 1.36 -4.77
CA ILE A 62 -13.06 1.06 -3.35
C ILE A 62 -14.02 2.11 -2.82
N LYS A 63 -15.21 1.66 -2.46
CA LYS A 63 -16.25 2.48 -1.85
C LYS A 63 -16.43 2.06 -0.39
N ARG A 64 -16.61 3.03 0.48
CA ARG A 64 -16.96 2.81 1.89
C ARG A 64 -18.26 3.56 2.18
N ASN A 65 -19.36 2.82 2.30
CA ASN A 65 -20.71 3.34 2.24
C ASN A 65 -20.94 4.05 0.87
N ASP A 66 -21.22 5.36 0.85
CA ASP A 66 -21.41 6.14 -0.37
C ASP A 66 -20.16 6.94 -0.80
N ASP A 67 -19.12 6.95 0.03
CA ASP A 67 -17.89 7.66 -0.27
C ASP A 67 -16.90 6.79 -1.05
N VAL A 68 -16.35 7.33 -2.13
CA VAL A 68 -15.27 6.70 -2.90
C VAL A 68 -13.95 6.96 -2.19
N VAL A 69 -13.39 5.91 -1.57
CA VAL A 69 -12.10 5.98 -0.87
C VAL A 69 -10.93 5.97 -1.86
N GLN A 70 -11.05 5.17 -2.92
CA GLN A 70 -10.06 5.07 -3.98
C GLN A 70 -10.75 4.84 -5.31
N THR A 71 -10.43 5.69 -6.29
CA THR A 71 -11.02 5.60 -7.63
C THR A 71 -10.51 4.40 -8.41
N LEU A 72 -11.20 4.01 -9.46
CA LEU A 72 -10.71 2.98 -10.38
C LEU A 72 -9.40 3.45 -11.05
N TYR A 73 -9.31 4.72 -11.41
CA TYR A 73 -8.11 5.35 -11.96
C TYR A 73 -6.87 5.08 -11.10
N ASP A 74 -6.92 5.39 -9.79
CA ASP A 74 -5.79 5.22 -8.87
C ASP A 74 -5.34 3.75 -8.73
N ARG A 75 -6.26 2.82 -8.94
CA ARG A 75 -5.98 1.39 -8.78
C ARG A 75 -5.37 0.73 -10.01
N ILE A 76 -5.70 1.25 -11.19
CA ILE A 76 -5.23 0.68 -12.46
C ILE A 76 -4.02 1.40 -13.03
N LEU A 77 -3.76 2.64 -12.62
CA LEU A 77 -2.64 3.44 -13.10
C LEU A 77 -1.30 2.71 -12.92
N GLY A 78 -0.53 2.60 -14.02
CA GLY A 78 0.77 1.93 -14.03
C GLY A 78 0.72 0.41 -13.90
N ARG A 79 -0.49 -0.19 -13.95
CA ARG A 79 -0.66 -1.64 -14.05
C ARG A 79 -0.71 -2.08 -15.50
N VAL A 80 -0.58 -3.37 -15.72
CA VAL A 80 -0.68 -3.99 -17.05
C VAL A 80 -2.04 -4.67 -17.18
N ALA A 81 -2.74 -4.41 -18.28
CA ALA A 81 -4.01 -5.04 -18.55
C ALA A 81 -3.81 -6.56 -18.79
N LEU A 82 -4.68 -7.38 -18.21
CA LEU A 82 -4.67 -8.83 -18.43
C LEU A 82 -5.29 -9.18 -19.79
N ASN A 83 -6.47 -8.61 -20.06
CA ASN A 83 -7.23 -8.77 -21.27
C ASN A 83 -7.44 -7.42 -21.96
N ASP A 84 -7.93 -7.45 -23.20
CA ASP A 84 -8.29 -6.24 -23.92
C ASP A 84 -9.40 -5.50 -23.16
N VAL A 85 -9.17 -4.23 -22.87
CA VAL A 85 -10.15 -3.35 -22.23
C VAL A 85 -10.96 -2.68 -23.34
N ILE A 86 -12.22 -3.09 -23.50
CA ILE A 86 -13.09 -2.62 -24.56
C ILE A 86 -14.13 -1.65 -23.99
N HIS A 87 -14.35 -0.54 -24.67
CA HIS A 87 -15.40 0.40 -24.29
C HIS A 87 -16.78 -0.21 -24.55
N PRO A 88 -17.67 -0.33 -23.54
CA PRO A 88 -18.89 -1.12 -23.66
C PRO A 88 -19.92 -0.52 -24.64
N LEU A 89 -19.87 0.78 -24.91
CA LEU A 89 -20.81 1.46 -25.78
C LEU A 89 -20.30 1.60 -27.22
N THR A 90 -18.98 1.89 -27.39
CA THR A 90 -18.40 2.11 -28.72
C THR A 90 -17.78 0.85 -29.33
N GLY A 91 -17.46 -0.14 -28.51
CA GLY A 91 -16.75 -1.35 -28.94
C GLY A 91 -15.28 -1.13 -29.28
N GLU A 92 -14.74 0.07 -29.03
CA GLU A 92 -13.35 0.38 -29.27
C GLU A 92 -12.44 -0.20 -28.17
N VAL A 93 -11.27 -0.69 -28.57
CA VAL A 93 -10.26 -1.17 -27.64
C VAL A 93 -9.51 0.03 -27.06
N ILE A 94 -9.70 0.29 -25.75
CA ILE A 94 -9.02 1.37 -25.02
C ILE A 94 -7.59 0.97 -24.68
N CYS A 95 -7.37 -0.28 -24.25
CA CYS A 95 -6.07 -0.83 -23.89
C CYS A 95 -5.99 -2.29 -24.33
N LYS A 96 -4.87 -2.70 -24.91
CA LYS A 96 -4.65 -4.09 -25.31
C LYS A 96 -4.11 -4.92 -24.17
N ALA A 97 -4.37 -6.23 -24.23
CA ALA A 97 -3.80 -7.19 -23.31
C ALA A 97 -2.26 -7.10 -23.27
N GLY A 98 -1.70 -7.06 -22.07
CA GLY A 98 -0.25 -6.96 -21.86
C GLY A 98 0.35 -5.57 -22.08
N GLU A 99 -0.46 -4.55 -22.30
CA GLU A 99 -0.07 -3.14 -22.40
C GLU A 99 -0.17 -2.43 -21.04
N GLU A 100 0.74 -1.48 -20.80
CA GLU A 100 0.72 -0.64 -19.59
C GLU A 100 -0.43 0.36 -19.66
N ILE A 101 -1.20 0.46 -18.59
CA ILE A 101 -2.25 1.46 -18.42
C ILE A 101 -1.61 2.79 -18.01
N THR A 102 -1.41 3.64 -18.98
CA THR A 102 -0.89 5.01 -18.79
C THR A 102 -1.97 5.94 -18.26
N GLU A 103 -1.56 7.18 -17.88
CA GLU A 103 -2.50 8.19 -17.38
C GLU A 103 -3.66 8.45 -18.37
N ALA A 104 -3.33 8.59 -19.68
CA ALA A 104 -4.34 8.84 -20.70
C ALA A 104 -5.33 7.68 -20.84
N ILE A 105 -4.84 6.45 -20.79
CA ILE A 105 -5.66 5.23 -20.85
C ILE A 105 -6.54 5.12 -19.59
N ALA A 106 -5.96 5.38 -18.40
CA ALA A 106 -6.68 5.33 -17.14
C ALA A 106 -7.82 6.37 -17.08
N GLU A 107 -7.57 7.60 -17.57
CA GLU A 107 -8.62 8.62 -17.70
C GLU A 107 -9.73 8.21 -18.69
N ALA A 108 -9.38 7.58 -19.79
CA ALA A 108 -10.36 7.10 -20.77
C ALA A 108 -11.24 5.99 -20.15
N ILE A 109 -10.64 5.11 -19.35
CA ILE A 109 -11.37 4.06 -18.61
C ILE A 109 -12.30 4.68 -17.57
N GLU A 110 -11.85 5.67 -16.80
CA GLU A 110 -12.66 6.32 -15.77
C GLU A 110 -13.84 7.10 -16.35
N LYS A 111 -13.66 7.71 -17.53
CA LYS A 111 -14.77 8.39 -18.28
C LYS A 111 -15.75 7.41 -18.93
N SER A 112 -15.36 6.16 -19.09
CA SER A 112 -16.21 5.10 -19.61
C SER A 112 -17.11 4.52 -18.50
N PRO A 113 -18.22 3.85 -18.83
CA PRO A 113 -19.10 3.21 -17.86
C PRO A 113 -18.54 1.87 -17.32
N LEU A 114 -17.22 1.67 -17.37
CA LEU A 114 -16.57 0.49 -16.86
C LEU A 114 -16.44 0.56 -15.34
N GLU A 115 -16.96 -0.41 -14.63
CA GLU A 115 -16.86 -0.51 -13.17
C GLU A 115 -15.67 -1.35 -12.71
N SER A 116 -15.14 -2.20 -13.59
CA SER A 116 -14.05 -3.12 -13.27
C SER A 116 -13.12 -3.34 -14.46
N VAL A 117 -11.86 -3.55 -14.18
CA VAL A 117 -10.82 -3.87 -15.17
C VAL A 117 -9.98 -5.04 -14.63
N GLU A 118 -9.67 -6.01 -15.50
CA GLU A 118 -8.76 -7.10 -15.15
C GLU A 118 -7.31 -6.68 -15.39
N ILE A 119 -6.54 -6.69 -14.31
CA ILE A 119 -5.13 -6.29 -14.30
C ILE A 119 -4.23 -7.43 -13.89
N ARG A 120 -2.99 -7.41 -14.35
CA ARG A 120 -1.95 -8.33 -13.90
C ARG A 120 -1.49 -7.92 -12.50
N SER A 121 -1.15 -8.91 -11.68
CA SER A 121 -0.73 -8.71 -10.30
C SER A 121 0.46 -9.60 -9.94
N VAL A 122 1.26 -9.10 -9.00
CA VAL A 122 2.34 -9.88 -8.37
C VAL A 122 1.81 -11.13 -7.67
N LEU A 123 0.58 -11.06 -7.13
CA LEU A 123 -0.04 -12.17 -6.41
C LEU A 123 -0.41 -13.36 -7.30
N THR A 124 -0.59 -13.11 -8.59
CA THR A 124 -0.96 -14.14 -9.59
C THR A 124 0.18 -14.44 -10.57
N CYS A 125 1.38 -13.92 -10.28
CA CYS A 125 2.55 -14.14 -11.12
C CYS A 125 3.01 -15.60 -11.07
N GLU A 126 3.27 -16.18 -12.23
CA GLU A 126 3.72 -17.57 -12.39
C GLU A 126 5.24 -17.67 -12.67
N ALA A 127 5.99 -16.59 -12.42
CA ALA A 127 7.45 -16.61 -12.51
C ALA A 127 8.05 -17.62 -11.54
N ARG A 128 9.03 -18.40 -11.98
CA ARG A 128 9.66 -19.45 -11.16
C ARG A 128 10.46 -18.88 -9.98
N ARG A 129 11.06 -17.70 -10.15
CA ARG A 129 11.79 -16.97 -9.12
C ARG A 129 11.47 -15.49 -9.25
N GLY A 130 11.27 -14.81 -8.12
CA GLY A 130 10.94 -13.41 -8.13
C GLY A 130 9.60 -13.10 -8.79
N VAL A 131 9.55 -12.06 -9.59
CA VAL A 131 8.34 -11.56 -10.26
C VAL A 131 8.70 -11.12 -11.67
N CYS A 132 7.77 -11.19 -12.62
CA CYS A 132 7.96 -10.62 -13.95
C CYS A 132 7.59 -9.13 -14.00
N ALA A 133 8.18 -8.40 -14.95
CA ALA A 133 7.97 -6.96 -15.10
C ALA A 133 6.49 -6.61 -15.36
N LYS A 134 5.80 -7.34 -16.21
CA LYS A 134 4.39 -7.09 -16.52
C LYS A 134 3.45 -7.32 -15.33
N CYS A 135 3.73 -8.30 -14.45
CA CYS A 135 2.92 -8.50 -13.24
C CYS A 135 3.19 -7.44 -12.17
N TYR A 136 4.40 -6.91 -12.12
CA TYR A 136 4.73 -5.81 -11.22
C TYR A 136 4.18 -4.48 -11.74
N GLY A 137 4.42 -4.16 -13.01
CA GLY A 137 3.98 -2.93 -13.65
C GLY A 137 5.00 -1.80 -13.56
N ARG A 138 4.53 -0.59 -13.31
CA ARG A 138 5.31 0.65 -13.30
C ARG A 138 6.16 0.80 -12.03
N ASN A 139 7.40 1.24 -12.20
CA ASN A 139 8.21 1.73 -11.10
C ASN A 139 7.76 3.16 -10.73
N LEU A 140 7.33 3.35 -9.48
CA LEU A 140 6.76 4.62 -9.01
C LEU A 140 7.78 5.77 -8.96
N ALA A 141 9.08 5.46 -8.84
CA ALA A 141 10.12 6.48 -8.78
C ALA A 141 10.45 7.08 -10.16
N THR A 142 10.45 6.23 -11.20
CA THR A 142 10.83 6.62 -12.55
C THR A 142 9.64 6.87 -13.48
N ALA A 143 8.42 6.50 -13.05
CA ALA A 143 7.19 6.51 -13.82
C ALA A 143 7.30 5.73 -15.16
N ARG A 144 8.10 4.66 -15.19
CA ARG A 144 8.30 3.77 -16.34
C ARG A 144 8.14 2.33 -15.91
N MET A 145 7.89 1.45 -16.87
CA MET A 145 7.88 0.01 -16.61
C MET A 145 9.17 -0.42 -15.91
N VAL A 146 9.01 -1.28 -14.90
CA VAL A 146 10.13 -1.83 -14.13
C VAL A 146 11.08 -2.60 -15.03
N GLN A 147 12.37 -2.47 -14.78
CA GLN A 147 13.40 -3.17 -15.54
C GLN A 147 13.81 -4.50 -14.88
N LYS A 148 14.28 -5.42 -15.68
CA LYS A 148 14.87 -6.67 -15.20
C LYS A 148 16.07 -6.37 -14.30
N GLY A 149 16.12 -7.03 -13.14
CA GLY A 149 17.17 -6.86 -12.14
C GLY A 149 16.78 -5.91 -10.99
N GLU A 150 15.65 -5.21 -11.05
CA GLU A 150 15.20 -4.37 -9.93
C GLU A 150 14.77 -5.23 -8.73
N VAL A 151 15.22 -4.82 -7.53
CA VAL A 151 15.00 -5.51 -6.25
C VAL A 151 13.73 -4.96 -5.60
N VAL A 152 12.59 -5.34 -6.13
CA VAL A 152 11.28 -4.82 -5.71
C VAL A 152 10.86 -5.27 -4.31
N GLY A 153 11.34 -6.43 -3.87
CA GLY A 153 11.01 -6.95 -2.55
C GLY A 153 11.60 -6.12 -1.42
N VAL A 154 12.83 -5.65 -1.55
CA VAL A 154 13.47 -4.76 -0.55
C VAL A 154 12.74 -3.42 -0.49
N ILE A 155 12.35 -2.87 -1.64
CA ILE A 155 11.57 -1.62 -1.71
C ILE A 155 10.24 -1.79 -0.98
N ALA A 156 9.54 -2.90 -1.19
CA ALA A 156 8.29 -3.21 -0.50
C ALA A 156 8.49 -3.35 1.01
N ALA A 157 9.53 -4.06 1.45
CA ALA A 157 9.84 -4.25 2.87
C ALA A 157 10.16 -2.93 3.57
N GLN A 158 10.93 -2.07 2.93
CA GLN A 158 11.25 -0.72 3.44
C GLN A 158 10.02 0.17 3.50
N SER A 159 9.15 0.12 2.48
CA SER A 159 7.90 0.90 2.44
C SER A 159 6.90 0.48 3.53
N ILE A 160 6.92 -0.79 3.93
CA ILE A 160 6.11 -1.30 5.05
C ILE A 160 6.74 -0.94 6.40
N GLY A 161 8.06 -1.00 6.49
CA GLY A 161 8.79 -0.79 7.74
C GLY A 161 8.94 0.67 8.16
N GLU A 162 9.09 1.58 7.20
CA GLU A 162 9.24 3.01 7.48
C GLU A 162 8.08 3.59 8.29
N PRO A 163 6.79 3.45 7.91
CA PRO A 163 5.70 3.97 8.70
C PRO A 163 5.54 3.28 10.07
N GLY A 164 6.05 2.07 10.24
CA GLY A 164 6.04 1.37 11.53
C GLY A 164 6.73 2.17 12.64
N THR A 165 7.88 2.78 12.34
CA THR A 165 8.62 3.64 13.28
C THR A 165 7.84 4.94 13.56
N GLN A 166 7.22 5.54 12.55
CA GLN A 166 6.42 6.78 12.72
C GLN A 166 5.14 6.54 13.54
N LEU A 167 4.47 5.41 13.35
CA LEU A 167 3.29 5.04 14.11
C LEU A 167 3.60 4.87 15.61
N THR A 168 4.79 4.35 15.97
CA THR A 168 5.20 4.25 17.37
C THR A 168 5.41 5.62 18.01
N LEU A 169 5.92 6.61 17.28
CA LEU A 169 6.06 7.97 17.74
C LEU A 169 4.70 8.68 17.95
N ARG A 170 3.74 8.44 17.05
CA ARG A 170 2.39 9.03 17.16
C ARG A 170 1.61 8.52 18.37
N THR A 171 1.74 7.24 18.73
CA THR A 171 1.07 6.70 19.93
C THR A 171 1.57 7.34 21.23
N PHE A 172 2.80 7.88 21.25
CA PHE A 172 3.32 8.65 22.38
C PHE A 172 2.53 9.95 22.61
N HIS A 173 2.20 10.67 21.55
CA HIS A 173 1.44 11.93 21.66
C HIS A 173 -0.02 11.72 22.10
N VAL A 174 -0.63 10.60 21.76
CA VAL A 174 -2.01 10.25 22.17
C VAL A 174 -2.05 9.70 23.59
N GLY A 175 -1.05 8.92 24.00
CA GLY A 175 -0.98 8.34 25.35
C GLY A 175 -0.57 9.32 26.44
N GLY A 176 0.01 10.48 26.07
CA GLY A 176 0.41 11.54 27.02
C GLY A 176 -0.73 12.47 27.44
N VAL A 177 -1.84 12.48 26.70
CA VAL A 177 -3.03 13.25 27.04
C VAL A 177 -4.02 12.31 27.73
N ALA A 178 -4.16 12.43 29.05
CA ALA A 178 -5.22 11.81 29.83
C ALA A 178 -6.57 12.45 29.46
N GLY A 179 -7.02 12.21 28.25
CA GLY A 179 -8.35 12.57 27.77
C GLY A 179 -9.20 11.31 27.80
N GLY A 180 -10.11 11.22 28.77
CA GLY A 180 -11.13 10.20 28.81
C GLY A 180 -12.06 10.32 27.62
N SER A 181 -11.76 9.63 26.55
CA SER A 181 -12.75 9.15 25.60
C SER A 181 -12.31 7.74 25.21
N ALA A 182 -13.05 6.79 25.70
CA ALA A 182 -12.98 5.40 25.27
C ALA A 182 -13.17 5.38 23.76
N VAL A 183 -12.11 5.03 23.04
CA VAL A 183 -12.24 4.63 21.65
C VAL A 183 -12.89 3.24 21.70
N GLU A 184 -14.19 3.18 21.46
CA GLU A 184 -14.89 1.94 21.20
C GLU A 184 -14.28 1.33 19.93
N THR A 185 -13.41 0.35 20.14
CA THR A 185 -13.02 -0.58 19.09
C THR A 185 -14.22 -1.49 18.83
N ASN A 186 -15.05 -1.16 17.88
CA ASN A 186 -16.00 -2.09 17.31
C ASN A 186 -15.22 -3.19 16.58
N VAL A 187 -14.92 -4.25 17.31
CA VAL A 187 -14.53 -5.54 16.73
C VAL A 187 -15.82 -6.13 16.18
N VAL A 188 -16.01 -6.02 14.90
CA VAL A 188 -17.07 -6.76 14.20
C VAL A 188 -16.56 -8.19 14.05
N SER A 189 -17.25 -9.09 14.72
CA SER A 189 -17.14 -10.55 14.60
C SER A 189 -17.52 -11.04 13.21
#